data_5b92e44446b9a3f7c53a8e26fcb5e3ed
#
_entry.id   5b92e44446b9a3f7c53a8e26fcb5e3ed
#
_cell.length_a   1.000
_cell.length_b   1.000
_cell.length_c   1.000
_cell.angle_alpha   90.00
_cell.angle_beta   90.00
_cell.angle_gamma   90.00
#
_symmetry.space_group_name_H-M   'P 1'
#
loop_
_entity.id
_entity.type
_entity.pdbx_description
1 polymer ?
#
loop_
_entity_poly.entity_id
_entity_poly.type
_entity_poly.pdbx_seq_one_letter_code
_entity_poly.pdbx_strand_id
1 'polypeptide(L)'
;LIAVMMILPAMAQVSFGVRAGGAYSSLIQKVEDTYEAGARFGFSIAGLADIPLSKNKKWSLRPEVAFVNQGGAYYSNQDIHGMALHNKCWYYSLQIPVNVAYTFTFTDVHLSVFAGPTFDWSLFGKMKSRETNPDLHFGVSEEKDLKPCDFGMNVGLSVEYSNFFFSVSSLCGMIDRRALKRDGETSVYQNNVTFSLGYYFRK
;
A
#
# COMPACT_ATOMS: atom_id res chain seq x y z
N LEU A 1 -14.33 -2.30 -21.34
CA LEU A 1 -14.52 -3.25 -20.22
C LEU A 1 -14.98 -4.63 -20.70
N ILE A 2 -15.94 -4.70 -21.62
CA ILE A 2 -16.48 -5.97 -22.16
C ILE A 2 -15.44 -6.75 -22.98
N ALA A 3 -14.51 -6.08 -23.69
CA ALA A 3 -13.47 -6.73 -24.49
C ALA A 3 -12.40 -7.44 -23.63
N VAL A 4 -12.16 -7.00 -22.41
CA VAL A 4 -11.23 -7.65 -21.46
C VAL A 4 -11.84 -8.95 -20.89
N MET A 5 -13.14 -9.02 -20.75
CA MET A 5 -13.85 -10.22 -20.29
C MET A 5 -13.88 -11.35 -21.35
N MET A 6 -13.72 -11.03 -22.63
CA MET A 6 -13.73 -12.06 -23.70
C MET A 6 -12.37 -12.70 -23.98
N ILE A 7 -11.30 -12.26 -23.34
CA ILE A 7 -9.94 -12.83 -23.52
C ILE A 7 -9.58 -13.84 -22.42
N LEU A 8 -10.49 -14.17 -21.52
CA LEU A 8 -10.28 -15.28 -20.60
C LEU A 8 -10.57 -16.59 -21.34
N PRO A 9 -9.56 -17.24 -21.95
CA PRO A 9 -9.76 -18.60 -22.40
C PRO A 9 -10.08 -19.44 -21.17
N ALA A 10 -11.11 -20.22 -21.21
CA ALA A 10 -11.72 -21.03 -20.16
C ALA A 10 -10.79 -22.08 -19.49
N MET A 11 -9.49 -21.87 -19.44
CA MET A 11 -8.46 -22.80 -18.98
C MET A 11 -7.45 -22.17 -17.99
N ALA A 12 -7.60 -20.91 -17.61
CA ALA A 12 -6.72 -20.34 -16.60
C ALA A 12 -7.19 -20.81 -15.23
N GLN A 13 -6.46 -21.73 -14.62
CA GLN A 13 -6.69 -22.17 -13.25
C GLN A 13 -6.32 -21.00 -12.31
N VAL A 14 -7.31 -20.20 -11.92
CA VAL A 14 -7.15 -19.13 -10.94
C VAL A 14 -6.77 -19.75 -9.60
N SER A 15 -5.72 -19.26 -9.00
CA SER A 15 -5.31 -19.66 -7.65
C SER A 15 -5.64 -18.54 -6.68
N PHE A 16 -6.34 -18.87 -5.63
CA PHE A 16 -6.58 -17.93 -4.53
C PHE A 16 -5.53 -18.12 -3.44
N GLY A 17 -5.25 -17.06 -2.70
CA GLY A 17 -4.30 -17.11 -1.60
C GLY A 17 -4.62 -16.06 -0.54
N VAL A 18 -3.94 -16.21 0.58
CA VAL A 18 -3.97 -15.24 1.68
C VAL A 18 -2.55 -14.89 2.10
N ARG A 19 -2.34 -13.70 2.61
CA ARG A 19 -1.08 -13.29 3.20
C ARG A 19 -1.29 -12.45 4.45
N ALA A 20 -0.33 -12.50 5.35
CA ALA A 20 -0.24 -11.62 6.51
C ALA A 20 1.20 -11.21 6.74
N GLY A 21 1.41 -10.02 7.28
CA GLY A 21 2.78 -9.53 7.52
C GLY A 21 2.86 -8.20 8.21
N GLY A 22 4.10 -7.75 8.41
CA GLY A 22 4.42 -6.43 8.93
C GLY A 22 4.45 -5.39 7.81
N ALA A 23 3.95 -4.20 8.11
CA ALA A 23 3.99 -3.03 7.26
C ALA A 23 4.85 -1.94 7.92
N TYR A 24 5.89 -1.49 7.23
CA TYR A 24 6.68 -0.33 7.61
C TYR A 24 6.25 0.85 6.75
N SER A 25 5.50 1.76 7.34
CA SER A 25 4.87 2.87 6.62
C SER A 25 5.43 4.21 7.05
N SER A 26 5.44 5.19 6.16
CA SER A 26 5.89 6.54 6.42
C SER A 26 5.08 7.56 5.64
N LEU A 27 4.92 8.75 6.24
CA LEU A 27 4.47 9.95 5.55
C LEU A 27 5.72 10.74 5.17
N ILE A 28 5.94 10.94 3.89
CA ILE A 28 7.10 11.65 3.34
C ILE A 28 6.70 13.05 2.93
N GLN A 29 7.48 14.02 3.36
CA GLN A 29 7.27 15.43 3.10
C GLN A 29 8.59 16.07 2.70
N LYS A 30 8.58 16.92 1.67
CA LYS A 30 9.73 17.77 1.34
C LYS A 30 9.67 19.02 2.20
N VAL A 31 10.67 19.24 3.06
CA VAL A 31 10.82 20.45 3.89
C VAL A 31 12.09 21.15 3.44
N GLU A 32 11.97 22.36 2.88
CA GLU A 32 13.07 23.06 2.23
C GLU A 32 13.71 22.17 1.13
N ASP A 33 14.98 21.83 1.27
CA ASP A 33 15.71 20.95 0.32
C ASP A 33 15.86 19.50 0.84
N THR A 34 15.23 19.16 1.96
CA THR A 34 15.36 17.84 2.61
C THR A 34 14.03 17.10 2.60
N TYR A 35 14.10 15.79 2.36
CA TYR A 35 12.93 14.92 2.54
C TYR A 35 12.91 14.42 3.99
N GLU A 36 11.82 14.71 4.68
CA GLU A 36 11.59 14.21 6.01
C GLU A 36 10.49 13.15 6.02
N ALA A 37 10.70 12.11 6.78
CA ALA A 37 9.79 10.98 6.86
C ALA A 37 9.67 10.49 8.30
N GLY A 38 8.47 10.54 8.82
CA GLY A 38 8.16 9.86 10.08
C GLY A 38 7.59 8.48 9.82
N ALA A 39 8.31 7.45 10.18
CA ALA A 39 7.91 6.07 9.91
C ALA A 39 7.32 5.39 11.15
N ARG A 40 6.52 4.35 10.89
CA ARG A 40 5.97 3.46 11.93
C ARG A 40 5.79 2.04 11.43
N PHE A 41 5.74 1.12 12.39
CA PHE A 41 5.36 -0.26 12.13
C PHE A 41 3.85 -0.45 12.29
N GLY A 42 3.28 -1.23 11.39
CA GLY A 42 1.92 -1.70 11.39
C GLY A 42 1.85 -3.13 10.89
N PHE A 43 0.68 -3.54 10.40
CA PHE A 43 0.47 -4.88 9.83
C PHE A 43 -0.37 -4.80 8.55
N SER A 44 -0.33 -5.88 7.78
CA SER A 44 -1.12 -6.08 6.58
C SER A 44 -1.66 -7.50 6.54
N ILE A 45 -2.95 -7.65 6.21
CA ILE A 45 -3.60 -8.93 5.96
C ILE A 45 -4.33 -8.82 4.64
N ALA A 46 -4.19 -9.80 3.76
CA ALA A 46 -4.79 -9.73 2.44
C ALA A 46 -5.28 -11.07 1.90
N GLY A 47 -6.33 -10.97 1.08
CA GLY A 47 -6.72 -12.01 0.13
C GLY A 47 -6.25 -11.64 -1.27
N LEU A 48 -5.77 -12.61 -2.03
CA LEU A 48 -5.27 -12.39 -3.38
C LEU A 48 -5.70 -13.49 -4.34
N ALA A 49 -5.70 -13.16 -5.62
CA ALA A 49 -5.86 -14.13 -6.70
C ALA A 49 -4.64 -14.08 -7.61
N ASP A 50 -4.20 -15.22 -8.11
CA ASP A 50 -3.16 -15.36 -9.14
C ASP A 50 -3.80 -15.92 -10.40
N ILE A 51 -3.90 -15.08 -11.43
CA ILE A 51 -4.60 -15.34 -12.69
C ILE A 51 -3.55 -15.46 -13.79
N PRO A 52 -3.19 -16.67 -14.25
CA PRO A 52 -2.23 -16.83 -15.34
C PRO A 52 -2.71 -16.16 -16.63
N LEU A 53 -1.87 -15.29 -17.20
CA LEU A 53 -2.13 -14.58 -18.46
C LEU A 53 -1.54 -15.31 -19.66
N SER A 54 -0.64 -16.27 -19.45
CA SER A 54 0.06 -17.00 -20.49
C SER A 54 0.00 -18.52 -20.29
N LYS A 55 0.03 -19.28 -21.39
CA LYS A 55 0.02 -20.75 -21.37
C LYS A 55 1.20 -21.35 -20.58
N ASN A 56 2.36 -20.69 -20.58
CA ASN A 56 3.54 -21.10 -19.82
C ASN A 56 3.53 -20.64 -18.36
N LYS A 57 2.44 -20.01 -17.91
CA LYS A 57 2.21 -19.49 -16.54
C LYS A 57 3.31 -18.54 -16.04
N LYS A 58 4.16 -17.99 -16.93
CA LYS A 58 5.18 -17.03 -16.52
C LYS A 58 4.62 -15.66 -16.19
N TRP A 59 3.57 -15.24 -16.91
CA TRP A 59 2.88 -13.98 -16.66
C TRP A 59 1.56 -14.22 -15.94
N SER A 60 1.32 -13.47 -14.90
CA SER A 60 0.05 -13.51 -14.18
C SER A 60 -0.42 -12.12 -13.79
N LEU A 61 -1.75 -11.98 -13.63
CA LEU A 61 -2.39 -10.83 -13.00
C LEU A 61 -2.70 -11.22 -11.55
N ARG A 62 -2.27 -10.37 -10.61
CA ARG A 62 -2.45 -10.60 -9.17
C ARG A 62 -3.22 -9.44 -8.53
N PRO A 63 -4.56 -9.44 -8.65
CA PRO A 63 -5.39 -8.54 -7.87
C PRO A 63 -5.40 -8.99 -6.41
N GLU A 64 -5.44 -8.00 -5.51
CA GLU A 64 -5.42 -8.23 -4.08
C GLU A 64 -6.35 -7.26 -3.37
N VAL A 65 -6.89 -7.67 -2.23
CA VAL A 65 -7.59 -6.81 -1.28
C VAL A 65 -6.90 -6.95 0.06
N ALA A 66 -6.28 -5.88 0.52
CA ALA A 66 -5.49 -5.85 1.75
C ALA A 66 -6.07 -4.88 2.76
N PHE A 67 -6.19 -5.32 4.01
CA PHE A 67 -6.45 -4.48 5.16
C PHE A 67 -5.11 -4.15 5.82
N VAL A 68 -4.78 -2.85 5.90
CA VAL A 68 -3.46 -2.37 6.31
C VAL A 68 -3.57 -1.38 7.45
N ASN A 69 -2.79 -1.59 8.51
CA ASN A 69 -2.53 -0.58 9.53
C ASN A 69 -1.26 0.18 9.14
N GLN A 70 -1.41 1.45 8.82
CA GLN A 70 -0.34 2.33 8.33
C GLN A 70 -0.41 3.73 8.92
N GLY A 71 0.47 4.63 8.49
CA GLY A 71 0.55 6.01 8.93
C GLY A 71 1.99 6.49 8.96
N GLY A 72 2.26 7.46 9.81
CA GLY A 72 3.59 8.06 9.92
C GLY A 72 3.56 9.33 10.74
N ALA A 73 4.54 10.19 10.52
CA ALA A 73 4.57 11.53 11.09
C ALA A 73 4.87 12.54 9.98
N TYR A 74 4.27 13.70 10.08
CA TYR A 74 4.51 14.82 9.18
C TYR A 74 4.50 16.14 9.95
N TYR A 75 5.12 17.18 9.38
CA TYR A 75 5.14 18.52 9.96
C TYR A 75 3.90 19.29 9.53
N SER A 76 3.30 20.01 10.49
CA SER A 76 2.30 21.03 10.21
C SER A 76 3.01 22.38 10.06
N ASN A 77 2.78 23.08 8.96
CA ASN A 77 3.34 24.40 8.73
C ASN A 77 2.69 25.52 9.58
N GLN A 78 1.86 25.18 10.55
CA GLN A 78 1.20 26.16 11.42
C GLN A 78 2.05 26.58 12.62
N ASP A 79 3.36 26.53 12.50
CA ASP A 79 4.22 26.89 13.62
C ASP A 79 4.54 28.38 13.65
N ILE A 80 3.79 29.10 14.47
CA ILE A 80 3.98 30.55 14.69
C ILE A 80 5.27 30.82 15.50
N HIS A 81 5.94 29.79 16.03
CA HIS A 81 7.07 29.95 16.97
C HIS A 81 8.29 29.06 16.70
N GLY A 82 8.48 28.58 15.48
CA GLY A 82 9.71 27.83 15.12
C GLY A 82 9.85 26.44 15.79
N MET A 83 8.80 25.89 16.38
CA MET A 83 8.77 24.51 16.87
C MET A 83 7.95 23.65 15.93
N ALA A 84 8.62 22.83 15.14
CA ALA A 84 7.97 21.88 14.25
C ALA A 84 7.08 20.90 15.04
N LEU A 85 5.76 21.02 14.88
CA LEU A 85 4.82 20.07 15.48
C LEU A 85 4.79 18.79 14.65
N HIS A 86 5.30 17.71 15.22
CA HIS A 86 5.18 16.39 14.64
C HIS A 86 3.77 15.84 14.82
N ASN A 87 3.00 15.83 13.75
CA ASN A 87 1.72 15.13 13.71
C ASN A 87 1.99 13.64 13.47
N LYS A 88 1.93 12.83 14.52
CA LYS A 88 2.02 11.37 14.42
C LYS A 88 0.62 10.81 14.25
N CYS A 89 0.38 10.04 13.21
CA CYS A 89 -0.90 9.41 12.98
C CYS A 89 -0.76 7.92 12.64
N TRP A 90 -1.80 7.18 12.96
CA TRP A 90 -1.97 5.82 12.47
C TRP A 90 -3.41 5.63 12.03
N TYR A 91 -3.59 4.89 10.98
CA TYR A 91 -4.90 4.63 10.41
C TYR A 91 -4.96 3.26 9.73
N TYR A 92 -6.17 2.84 9.51
CA TYR A 92 -6.49 1.62 8.80
C TYR A 92 -6.99 1.97 7.42
N SER A 93 -6.55 1.20 6.43
CA SER A 93 -6.97 1.38 5.05
C SER A 93 -7.25 0.07 4.36
N LEU A 94 -8.05 0.15 3.31
CA LEU A 94 -8.27 -0.90 2.34
C LEU A 94 -7.44 -0.59 1.11
N GLN A 95 -6.45 -1.44 0.83
CA GLN A 95 -5.59 -1.34 -0.36
C GLN A 95 -6.02 -2.37 -1.39
N ILE A 96 -6.09 -1.94 -2.65
CA ILE A 96 -6.48 -2.78 -3.78
C ILE A 96 -5.37 -2.68 -4.84
N PRO A 97 -4.25 -3.39 -4.67
CA PRO A 97 -3.23 -3.49 -5.71
C PRO A 97 -3.69 -4.45 -6.83
N VAL A 98 -3.40 -4.07 -8.06
CA VAL A 98 -3.61 -4.91 -9.25
C VAL A 98 -2.26 -5.06 -9.94
N ASN A 99 -1.53 -6.10 -9.55
CA ASN A 99 -0.16 -6.32 -9.99
C ASN A 99 -0.11 -7.22 -11.22
N VAL A 100 0.79 -6.89 -12.15
CA VAL A 100 1.27 -7.84 -13.16
C VAL A 100 2.55 -8.47 -12.62
N ALA A 101 2.62 -9.78 -12.64
CA ALA A 101 3.75 -10.54 -12.14
C ALA A 101 4.42 -11.36 -13.25
N TYR A 102 5.75 -11.46 -13.19
CA TYR A 102 6.54 -12.36 -13.98
C TYR A 102 7.26 -13.35 -13.06
N THR A 103 7.09 -14.65 -13.34
CA THR A 103 7.59 -15.74 -12.50
C THR A 103 8.70 -16.52 -13.19
N PHE A 104 9.84 -16.61 -12.53
CA PHE A 104 10.95 -17.51 -12.85
C PHE A 104 10.77 -18.80 -12.05
N THR A 105 10.81 -19.93 -12.75
CA THR A 105 10.65 -21.25 -12.13
C THR A 105 12.00 -21.97 -12.09
N PHE A 106 12.41 -22.35 -10.87
CA PHE A 106 13.60 -23.14 -10.61
C PHE A 106 13.16 -24.40 -9.86
N THR A 107 13.14 -25.55 -10.53
CA THR A 107 12.70 -26.83 -9.95
C THR A 107 11.44 -26.68 -9.06
N ASP A 108 11.61 -26.49 -7.74
CA ASP A 108 10.53 -26.41 -6.75
C ASP A 108 10.32 -24.99 -6.19
N VAL A 109 11.14 -24.01 -6.63
CA VAL A 109 11.07 -22.62 -6.17
C VAL A 109 10.62 -21.73 -7.31
N HIS A 110 9.66 -20.86 -7.02
CA HIS A 110 9.18 -19.85 -7.94
C HIS A 110 9.52 -18.46 -7.42
N LEU A 111 10.34 -17.73 -8.17
CA LEU A 111 10.66 -16.32 -7.89
C LEU A 111 9.81 -15.44 -8.79
N SER A 112 9.01 -14.57 -8.21
CA SER A 112 8.21 -13.62 -8.98
C SER A 112 8.64 -12.19 -8.71
N VAL A 113 8.69 -11.39 -9.77
CA VAL A 113 8.75 -9.93 -9.70
C VAL A 113 7.37 -9.41 -10.10
N PHE A 114 6.87 -8.41 -9.41
CA PHE A 114 5.55 -7.86 -9.72
C PHE A 114 5.50 -6.34 -9.55
N ALA A 115 4.65 -5.71 -10.34
CA ALA A 115 4.35 -4.30 -10.23
C ALA A 115 2.93 -4.01 -10.71
N GLY A 116 2.34 -2.93 -10.20
CA GLY A 116 1.03 -2.49 -10.65
C GLY A 116 0.47 -1.30 -9.87
N PRO A 117 -0.61 -0.73 -10.36
CA PRO A 117 -1.33 0.33 -9.66
C PRO A 117 -1.98 -0.18 -8.38
N THR A 118 -2.10 0.71 -7.41
CA THR A 118 -2.78 0.45 -6.15
C THR A 118 -3.72 1.59 -5.84
N PHE A 119 -4.95 1.28 -5.50
CA PHE A 119 -5.90 2.17 -4.89
C PHE A 119 -5.90 1.94 -3.37
N ASP A 120 -5.81 3.00 -2.58
CA ASP A 120 -5.84 2.97 -1.12
C ASP A 120 -7.00 3.83 -0.61
N TRP A 121 -7.82 3.25 0.24
CA TRP A 121 -8.93 3.94 0.89
C TRP A 121 -8.75 3.90 2.41
N SER A 122 -8.49 5.06 3.00
CA SER A 122 -8.38 5.24 4.44
C SER A 122 -9.75 5.22 5.09
N LEU A 123 -9.90 4.38 6.11
CA LEU A 123 -11.17 4.11 6.76
C LEU A 123 -11.33 4.92 8.04
N PHE A 124 -10.44 4.70 9.01
CA PHE A 124 -10.45 5.35 10.31
C PHE A 124 -9.03 5.34 10.89
N GLY A 125 -8.76 6.26 11.80
CA GLY A 125 -7.45 6.37 12.42
C GLY A 125 -7.45 7.35 13.59
N LYS A 126 -6.26 7.53 14.17
CA LYS A 126 -6.05 8.47 15.26
C LYS A 126 -4.78 9.27 15.06
N MET A 127 -4.79 10.48 15.55
CA MET A 127 -3.61 11.33 15.61
C MET A 127 -3.09 11.31 17.06
N LYS A 128 -1.78 11.21 17.24
CA LYS A 128 -1.15 11.27 18.55
C LYS A 128 -0.82 12.73 18.86
N SER A 129 -1.48 13.30 19.86
CA SER A 129 -1.13 14.57 20.49
C SER A 129 -0.49 14.35 21.85
N ARG A 130 0.04 15.41 22.48
CA ARG A 130 0.70 15.32 23.80
C ARG A 130 -0.25 14.89 24.92
N GLU A 131 -1.51 15.30 24.86
CA GLU A 131 -2.50 15.11 25.92
C GLU A 131 -3.62 14.15 25.54
N THR A 132 -3.97 14.05 24.26
CA THR A 132 -5.10 13.26 23.77
C THR A 132 -4.75 12.55 22.47
N ASN A 133 -5.50 11.51 22.13
CA ASN A 133 -5.42 10.85 20.83
C ASN A 133 -6.72 11.09 20.06
N PRO A 134 -6.91 12.29 19.47
CA PRO A 134 -8.12 12.59 18.73
C PRO A 134 -8.25 11.70 17.50
N ASP A 135 -9.48 11.50 17.06
CA ASP A 135 -9.76 10.76 15.84
C ASP A 135 -9.22 11.53 14.63
N LEU A 136 -8.66 10.78 13.67
CA LEU A 136 -8.17 11.32 12.43
C LEU A 136 -9.35 11.48 11.45
N HIS A 137 -9.59 12.70 10.98
CA HIS A 137 -10.70 12.99 10.09
C HIS A 137 -10.25 12.99 8.64
N PHE A 138 -10.85 12.10 7.84
CA PHE A 138 -10.57 12.02 6.40
C PHE A 138 -11.56 12.88 5.61
N GLY A 139 -11.07 13.60 4.61
CA GLY A 139 -11.88 14.45 3.74
C GLY A 139 -11.05 15.41 2.90
N VAL A 140 -11.74 16.37 2.25
CA VAL A 140 -11.14 17.38 1.35
C VAL A 140 -11.49 18.80 1.76
N SER A 141 -11.79 19.05 3.05
CA SER A 141 -12.12 20.37 3.59
C SER A 141 -11.12 20.82 4.65
N GLU A 142 -11.18 22.09 5.06
CA GLU A 142 -10.27 22.69 6.06
C GLU A 142 -10.31 22.01 7.43
N GLU A 143 -11.44 21.40 7.77
CA GLU A 143 -11.63 20.71 9.06
C GLU A 143 -11.12 19.27 9.04
N LYS A 144 -10.54 18.82 7.92
CA LYS A 144 -10.05 17.45 7.75
C LYS A 144 -8.52 17.40 7.75
N ASP A 145 -8.01 16.28 8.20
CA ASP A 145 -6.56 16.08 8.37
C ASP A 145 -5.91 15.54 7.10
N LEU A 146 -6.46 14.45 6.57
CA LEU A 146 -5.92 13.75 5.38
C LEU A 146 -7.04 13.41 4.38
N LYS A 147 -6.66 13.29 3.11
CA LYS A 147 -7.57 12.78 2.08
C LYS A 147 -7.89 11.31 2.32
N PRO A 148 -9.14 10.89 2.03
CA PRO A 148 -9.55 9.49 2.25
C PRO A 148 -8.95 8.52 1.25
N CYS A 149 -8.65 8.97 0.02
CA CYS A 149 -8.18 8.13 -1.07
C CYS A 149 -6.76 8.49 -1.47
N ASP A 150 -5.99 7.47 -1.81
CA ASP A 150 -4.69 7.58 -2.46
C ASP A 150 -4.64 6.64 -3.67
N PHE A 151 -3.81 7.01 -4.62
CA PHE A 151 -3.46 6.17 -5.75
C PHE A 151 -1.94 6.10 -5.82
N GLY A 152 -1.40 4.92 -6.03
CA GLY A 152 0.03 4.73 -6.04
C GLY A 152 0.46 3.56 -6.93
N MET A 153 1.75 3.32 -6.94
CA MET A 153 2.37 2.19 -7.59
C MET A 153 2.94 1.23 -6.55
N ASN A 154 2.63 -0.04 -6.72
CA ASN A 154 3.19 -1.13 -5.93
C ASN A 154 4.22 -1.88 -6.77
N VAL A 155 5.37 -2.19 -6.17
CA VAL A 155 6.39 -3.05 -6.76
C VAL A 155 6.86 -4.05 -5.71
N GLY A 156 7.24 -5.26 -6.14
CA GLY A 156 7.69 -6.23 -5.16
C GLY A 156 8.27 -7.50 -5.77
N LEU A 157 8.72 -8.34 -4.85
CA LEU A 157 9.29 -9.65 -5.12
C LEU A 157 8.58 -10.68 -4.24
N SER A 158 8.43 -11.89 -4.74
CA SER A 158 7.98 -13.02 -3.92
C SER A 158 8.73 -14.29 -4.27
N VAL A 159 9.03 -15.07 -3.26
CA VAL A 159 9.60 -16.41 -3.37
C VAL A 159 8.56 -17.40 -2.87
N GLU A 160 8.19 -18.34 -3.72
CA GLU A 160 7.22 -19.39 -3.41
C GLU A 160 7.91 -20.76 -3.43
N TYR A 161 7.64 -21.53 -2.40
CA TYR A 161 8.03 -22.94 -2.29
C TYR A 161 6.79 -23.77 -1.93
N SER A 162 6.48 -24.75 -2.73
CA SER A 162 5.21 -25.48 -2.64
C SER A 162 4.02 -24.51 -2.78
N ASN A 163 3.25 -24.32 -1.74
CA ASN A 163 2.12 -23.37 -1.71
C ASN A 163 2.37 -22.17 -0.80
N PHE A 164 3.49 -22.16 -0.08
CA PHE A 164 3.87 -21.05 0.79
C PHE A 164 4.70 -20.04 0.01
N PHE A 165 4.48 -18.76 0.28
CA PHE A 165 5.31 -17.72 -0.27
C PHE A 165 5.70 -16.68 0.76
N PHE A 166 6.89 -16.14 0.59
CA PHE A 166 7.35 -14.91 1.24
C PHE A 166 7.37 -13.79 0.21
N SER A 167 6.92 -12.60 0.58
CA SER A 167 6.95 -11.45 -0.31
C SER A 167 7.42 -10.18 0.40
N VAL A 168 8.11 -9.35 -0.36
CA VAL A 168 8.45 -7.98 0.00
C VAL A 168 7.90 -7.07 -1.07
N SER A 169 7.13 -6.07 -0.68
CA SER A 169 6.57 -5.09 -1.61
C SER A 169 6.69 -3.67 -1.08
N SER A 170 6.79 -2.72 -1.97
CA SER A 170 6.82 -1.30 -1.67
C SER A 170 5.72 -0.59 -2.43
N LEU A 171 4.87 0.13 -1.70
CA LEU A 171 3.87 1.04 -2.24
C LEU A 171 4.40 2.47 -2.15
N CYS A 172 4.40 3.16 -3.28
CA CYS A 172 4.68 4.58 -3.39
C CYS A 172 3.39 5.32 -3.72
N GLY A 173 2.83 6.05 -2.75
CA GLY A 173 1.67 6.92 -2.95
C GLY A 173 2.02 8.12 -3.83
N MET A 174 1.13 8.49 -4.71
CA MET A 174 1.33 9.54 -5.72
C MET A 174 0.42 10.74 -5.50
N ILE A 175 -0.57 10.64 -4.62
CA ILE A 175 -1.49 11.73 -4.30
C ILE A 175 -1.04 12.43 -3.03
N ASP A 176 -1.04 13.77 -3.06
CA ASP A 176 -0.85 14.57 -1.85
C ASP A 176 -1.95 14.24 -0.84
N ARG A 177 -1.54 13.70 0.31
CA ARG A 177 -2.44 13.23 1.36
C ARG A 177 -3.07 14.34 2.18
N ARG A 178 -2.58 15.58 2.12
CA ARG A 178 -3.19 16.70 2.83
C ARG A 178 -4.64 16.91 2.40
N ALA A 179 -5.55 17.07 3.34
CA ALA A 179 -6.97 17.32 3.06
C ALA A 179 -7.14 18.63 2.28
N LEU A 180 -6.48 19.69 2.72
CA LEU A 180 -6.36 20.96 2.02
C LEU A 180 -4.89 21.39 2.05
N LYS A 181 -4.36 21.80 0.89
CA LYS A 181 -3.03 22.38 0.77
C LYS A 181 -3.15 23.90 0.75
N ARG A 182 -2.53 24.56 1.72
CA ARG A 182 -2.43 26.03 1.78
C ARG A 182 -1.18 26.52 1.04
N ASP A 183 -1.16 27.77 0.65
CA ASP A 183 0.01 28.38 0.01
C ASP A 183 1.24 28.27 0.95
N GLY A 184 2.35 27.79 0.38
CA GLY A 184 3.58 27.55 1.14
C GLY A 184 3.68 26.19 1.85
N GLU A 185 2.60 25.39 1.87
CA GLU A 185 2.65 24.05 2.43
C GLU A 185 3.24 23.02 1.45
N THR A 186 4.02 22.11 1.97
CA THR A 186 4.60 21.01 1.19
C THR A 186 3.67 19.81 1.12
N SER A 187 3.72 19.08 0.00
CA SER A 187 2.91 17.86 -0.20
C SER A 187 3.39 16.73 0.71
N VAL A 188 2.46 15.90 1.15
CA VAL A 188 2.70 14.73 1.99
C VAL A 188 2.28 13.48 1.24
N TYR A 189 3.21 12.54 1.08
CA TYR A 189 2.99 11.29 0.35
C TYR A 189 3.09 10.10 1.29
N GLN A 190 2.23 9.11 1.11
CA GLN A 190 2.25 7.86 1.87
C GLN A 190 3.13 6.83 1.16
N ASN A 191 4.13 6.32 1.85
CA ASN A 191 4.92 5.18 1.41
C ASN A 191 4.79 4.03 2.40
N ASN A 192 4.93 2.81 1.88
CA ASN A 192 4.74 1.60 2.66
C ASN A 192 5.66 0.49 2.13
N VAL A 193 6.38 -0.19 3.01
CA VAL A 193 7.10 -1.44 2.71
C VAL A 193 6.47 -2.55 3.52
N THR A 194 6.05 -3.62 2.86
CA THR A 194 5.37 -4.75 3.49
C THR A 194 6.20 -6.02 3.33
N PHE A 195 6.39 -6.74 4.43
CA PHE A 195 7.01 -8.06 4.49
C PHE A 195 5.94 -9.06 4.88
N SER A 196 5.64 -10.04 4.03
CA SER A 196 4.51 -10.93 4.24
C SER A 196 4.87 -12.39 4.01
N LEU A 197 4.22 -13.26 4.77
CA LEU A 197 4.10 -14.69 4.51
C LEU A 197 2.69 -14.97 4.03
N GLY A 198 2.57 -15.86 3.07
CA GLY A 198 1.28 -16.23 2.52
C GLY A 198 1.20 -17.68 2.06
N TYR A 199 0.00 -18.06 1.68
CA TYR A 199 -0.32 -19.40 1.22
C TYR A 199 -1.30 -19.33 0.04
N TYR A 200 -1.01 -20.11 -1.01
CA TYR A 200 -1.91 -20.30 -2.14
C TYR A 200 -2.72 -21.59 -1.97
N PHE A 201 -4.03 -21.51 -2.17
CA PHE A 201 -4.95 -22.65 -2.17
C PHE A 201 -4.93 -23.35 -3.55
N ARG A 202 -3.79 -23.87 -3.94
CA ARG A 202 -3.62 -24.65 -5.16
C ARG A 202 -3.80 -26.15 -4.86
N LYS A 203 -4.51 -26.84 -5.77
CA LYS A 203 -4.59 -28.32 -5.77
C LYS A 203 -3.49 -28.89 -6.66
#